data_f142942a74046e5dc6ccf0db2a779613
#
_entry.id   f142942a74046e5dc6ccf0db2a779613
#
_cell.length_a   1.000
_cell.length_b   1.000
_cell.length_c   1.000
_cell.angle_alpha   90.00
_cell.angle_beta   90.00
_cell.angle_gamma   90.00
#
_symmetry.space_group_name_H-M   'P 1'
#
loop_
_entity.id
_entity.type
_entity.pdbx_description
1 polymer ?
#
loop_
_entity_poly.entity_id
_entity_poly.type
_entity_poly.pdbx_seq_one_letter_code
_entity_poly.pdbx_strand_id
1 'polypeptide(L)'
;MKPNYAVLYQTMKDEGIMDKFAVIDTETNWNDEVMSIGVVVADFESKKKIDSVYYIIDPEYRVGGIYSSELRPDGKGACIGCRKQALKEIKQWLDTYKVRKLFAYNASFDKNHLPEYSEYEWYDIMRLAAYRQYNKFIPGSADCYKTGRLKRGYGVEHILRMLRGDGQYRETHNAVTDAEDELQIMQLLGYGISEYDIAVIQDKKMKCCCKRPSRL
;
A
#
# COMPACT_ATOMS: atom_id res chain seq x y z
N MET A 1 -32.25 -5.31 -17.89
CA MET A 1 -32.11 -5.99 -16.57
C MET A 1 -30.81 -5.51 -15.95
N LYS A 2 -30.87 -4.97 -14.74
CA LYS A 2 -29.60 -4.68 -13.98
C LYS A 2 -29.01 -6.02 -13.55
N PRO A 3 -27.72 -6.24 -13.70
CA PRO A 3 -27.10 -7.48 -13.25
C PRO A 3 -27.30 -7.62 -11.72
N ASN A 4 -27.63 -8.83 -11.28
CA ASN A 4 -27.73 -9.11 -9.86
C ASN A 4 -26.30 -9.21 -9.29
N TYR A 5 -25.82 -8.11 -8.76
CA TYR A 5 -24.46 -7.98 -8.23
C TYR A 5 -24.17 -9.00 -7.12
N ALA A 6 -25.18 -9.41 -6.33
CA ALA A 6 -25.01 -10.40 -5.28
C ALA A 6 -24.70 -11.80 -5.85
N VAL A 7 -25.36 -12.19 -6.94
CA VAL A 7 -25.10 -13.47 -7.63
C VAL A 7 -23.73 -13.43 -8.31
N LEU A 8 -23.39 -12.33 -8.97
CA LEU A 8 -22.08 -12.15 -9.59
C LEU A 8 -20.96 -12.23 -8.55
N TYR A 9 -21.14 -11.57 -7.41
CA TYR A 9 -20.20 -11.59 -6.28
C TYR A 9 -20.02 -13.01 -5.73
N GLN A 10 -21.12 -13.75 -5.51
CA GLN A 10 -21.05 -15.13 -5.03
C GLN A 10 -20.36 -16.06 -6.04
N THR A 11 -20.69 -15.93 -7.33
CA THR A 11 -20.02 -16.71 -8.39
C THR A 11 -18.52 -16.44 -8.43
N MET A 12 -18.12 -15.17 -8.36
CA MET A 12 -16.71 -14.77 -8.34
C MET A 12 -15.98 -15.27 -7.08
N LYS A 13 -16.68 -15.37 -5.95
CA LYS A 13 -16.18 -15.96 -4.70
C LYS A 13 -15.98 -17.47 -4.85
N ASP A 14 -16.97 -18.17 -5.39
CA ASP A 14 -16.94 -19.63 -5.60
C ASP A 14 -15.87 -20.04 -6.63
N GLU A 15 -15.54 -19.14 -7.57
CA GLU A 15 -14.47 -19.31 -8.56
C GLU A 15 -13.09 -18.85 -8.05
N GLY A 16 -12.98 -18.38 -6.80
CA GLY A 16 -11.73 -17.87 -6.20
C GLY A 16 -11.18 -16.64 -6.91
N ILE A 17 -12.04 -15.87 -7.58
CA ILE A 17 -11.66 -14.71 -8.42
C ILE A 17 -11.54 -13.42 -7.62
N MET A 18 -12.07 -13.36 -6.38
CA MET A 18 -12.28 -12.06 -5.69
C MET A 18 -11.64 -11.87 -4.33
N ASP A 19 -10.79 -12.77 -3.87
CA ASP A 19 -10.59 -12.80 -2.43
C ASP A 19 -9.23 -12.35 -1.94
N LYS A 20 -8.44 -11.63 -2.77
CA LYS A 20 -7.09 -11.21 -2.36
C LYS A 20 -6.77 -9.80 -2.81
N PHE A 21 -6.04 -9.11 -1.95
CA PHE A 21 -5.40 -7.82 -2.23
C PHE A 21 -3.95 -7.88 -1.78
N ALA A 22 -3.15 -6.90 -2.15
CA ALA A 22 -1.79 -6.82 -1.62
C ALA A 22 -1.54 -5.47 -0.95
N VAL A 23 -0.70 -5.49 0.07
CA VAL A 23 -0.07 -4.31 0.66
C VAL A 23 1.37 -4.29 0.19
N ILE A 24 1.84 -3.14 -0.24
CA ILE A 24 3.16 -2.94 -0.80
C ILE A 24 3.82 -1.72 -0.18
N ASP A 25 5.07 -1.86 0.19
CA ASP A 25 5.91 -0.77 0.67
C ASP A 25 7.25 -0.75 -0.07
N THR A 26 7.85 0.43 -0.21
CA THR A 26 9.12 0.65 -0.89
C THR A 26 10.07 1.51 -0.07
N GLU A 27 11.33 1.08 0.00
CA GLU A 27 12.39 1.92 0.53
C GLU A 27 13.23 2.51 -0.59
N THR A 28 13.67 3.77 -0.44
CA THR A 28 14.46 4.47 -1.44
C THR A 28 15.86 4.79 -0.95
N ASN A 29 16.79 4.86 -1.91
CA ASN A 29 18.16 5.27 -1.68
C ASN A 29 18.32 6.81 -1.69
N TRP A 30 19.55 7.31 -1.52
CA TRP A 30 19.84 8.75 -1.53
C TRP A 30 19.54 9.46 -2.85
N ASN A 31 19.38 8.71 -3.96
CA ASN A 31 19.02 9.24 -5.28
C ASN A 31 17.50 9.19 -5.53
N ASP A 32 16.68 8.87 -4.53
CA ASP A 32 15.22 8.68 -4.69
C ASP A 32 14.86 7.50 -5.61
N GLU A 33 15.75 6.49 -5.71
CA GLU A 33 15.52 5.26 -6.46
C GLU A 33 15.10 4.15 -5.50
N VAL A 34 14.19 3.27 -5.93
CA VAL A 34 13.74 2.14 -5.11
C VAL A 34 14.90 1.19 -4.85
N MET A 35 15.25 0.98 -3.60
CA MET A 35 16.30 0.06 -3.15
C MET A 35 15.74 -1.24 -2.57
N SER A 36 14.47 -1.26 -2.15
CA SER A 36 13.79 -2.51 -1.79
C SER A 36 12.27 -2.41 -1.98
N ILE A 37 11.62 -3.55 -2.14
CA ILE A 37 10.19 -3.70 -2.32
C ILE A 37 9.72 -4.85 -1.44
N GLY A 38 8.76 -4.58 -0.55
CA GLY A 38 8.06 -5.56 0.24
C GLY A 38 6.61 -5.68 -0.19
N VAL A 39 6.11 -6.90 -0.37
CA VAL A 39 4.71 -7.11 -0.75
C VAL A 39 4.11 -8.23 0.09
N VAL A 40 2.92 -7.98 0.61
CA VAL A 40 2.13 -8.93 1.39
C VAL A 40 0.80 -9.15 0.70
N VAL A 41 0.47 -10.40 0.35
CA VAL A 41 -0.87 -10.76 -0.11
C VAL A 41 -1.72 -11.18 1.08
N ALA A 42 -2.93 -10.68 1.11
CA ALA A 42 -3.90 -10.95 2.17
C ALA A 42 -5.28 -11.32 1.61
N ASP A 43 -6.01 -12.06 2.43
CA ASP A 43 -7.41 -12.40 2.19
C ASP A 43 -8.32 -11.17 2.31
N PHE A 44 -9.23 -11.02 1.38
CA PHE A 44 -10.07 -9.84 1.24
C PHE A 44 -11.03 -9.62 2.43
N GLU A 45 -11.59 -10.70 2.98
CA GLU A 45 -12.56 -10.61 4.08
C GLU A 45 -11.87 -10.54 5.44
N SER A 46 -11.00 -11.50 5.71
CA SER A 46 -10.35 -11.63 7.02
C SER A 46 -9.15 -10.71 7.19
N LYS A 47 -8.61 -10.19 6.09
CA LYS A 47 -7.33 -9.45 6.05
C LYS A 47 -6.15 -10.24 6.64
N LYS A 48 -6.25 -11.57 6.70
CA LYS A 48 -5.14 -12.40 7.14
C LYS A 48 -4.09 -12.50 6.04
N LYS A 49 -2.84 -12.36 6.43
CA LYS A 49 -1.70 -12.60 5.54
C LYS A 49 -1.78 -14.03 4.99
N ILE A 50 -1.60 -14.15 3.67
CA ILE A 50 -1.52 -15.42 2.94
C ILE A 50 -0.07 -15.72 2.61
N ASP A 51 0.63 -14.73 2.03
CA ASP A 51 2.02 -14.87 1.57
C ASP A 51 2.72 -13.52 1.52
N SER A 52 4.04 -13.50 1.37
CA SER A 52 4.82 -12.28 1.22
C SER A 52 6.08 -12.51 0.41
N VAL A 53 6.55 -11.46 -0.27
CA VAL A 53 7.83 -11.45 -0.99
C VAL A 53 8.61 -10.20 -0.63
N TYR A 54 9.93 -10.30 -0.64
CA TYR A 54 10.83 -9.21 -0.38
C TYR A 54 11.97 -9.18 -1.41
N TYR A 55 12.11 -8.05 -2.08
CA TYR A 55 13.16 -7.83 -3.07
C TYR A 55 14.06 -6.68 -2.66
N ILE A 56 15.36 -6.89 -2.79
CA ILE A 56 16.39 -5.86 -2.71
C ILE A 56 16.89 -5.60 -4.13
N ILE A 57 16.90 -4.34 -4.52
CA ILE A 57 17.15 -3.94 -5.91
C ILE A 57 18.64 -3.60 -6.08
N ASP A 58 19.33 -4.40 -6.87
CA ASP A 58 20.74 -4.22 -7.21
C ASP A 58 20.88 -3.61 -8.62
N PRO A 59 21.66 -2.54 -8.81
CA PRO A 59 22.64 -1.97 -7.88
C PRO A 59 22.12 -0.86 -6.94
N GLU A 60 20.85 -0.47 -7.01
CA GLU A 60 20.28 0.70 -6.33
C GLU A 60 20.50 0.65 -4.80
N TYR A 61 20.41 -0.52 -4.17
CA TYR A 61 20.62 -0.65 -2.72
C TYR A 61 22.05 -0.32 -2.29
N ARG A 62 23.06 -0.45 -3.20
CA ARG A 62 24.47 -0.17 -2.89
C ARG A 62 24.78 1.31 -2.77
N VAL A 63 23.89 2.17 -3.29
CA VAL A 63 23.99 3.62 -3.12
C VAL A 63 23.78 4.00 -1.65
N GLY A 64 23.06 3.18 -0.91
CA GLY A 64 22.68 3.47 0.47
C GLY A 64 21.51 4.45 0.57
N GLY A 65 20.89 4.50 1.73
CA GLY A 65 19.74 5.33 2.06
C GLY A 65 19.60 5.46 3.57
N ILE A 66 18.59 6.19 4.03
CA ILE A 66 18.34 6.37 5.47
C ILE A 66 18.20 5.01 6.17
N TYR A 67 17.52 4.07 5.53
CA TYR A 67 17.17 2.76 6.08
C TYR A 67 17.96 1.60 5.48
N SER A 68 19.08 1.87 4.81
CA SER A 68 19.88 0.82 4.16
C SER A 68 20.44 -0.24 5.12
N SER A 69 20.61 0.09 6.41
CA SER A 69 21.00 -0.88 7.45
C SER A 69 19.94 -1.95 7.72
N GLU A 70 18.68 -1.65 7.40
CA GLU A 70 17.53 -2.53 7.67
C GLU A 70 17.21 -3.48 6.50
N LEU A 71 17.87 -3.33 5.35
CA LEU A 71 17.62 -4.16 4.17
C LEU A 71 17.93 -5.64 4.39
N ARG A 72 18.95 -5.97 5.21
CA ARG A 72 19.36 -7.34 5.55
C ARG A 72 19.55 -8.23 4.31
N PRO A 73 20.48 -7.90 3.38
CA PRO A 73 20.71 -8.67 2.16
C PRO A 73 21.04 -10.15 2.42
N ASP A 74 21.68 -10.44 3.56
CA ASP A 74 22.02 -11.81 4.00
C ASP A 74 20.87 -12.49 4.76
N GLY A 75 19.72 -11.83 4.89
CA GLY A 75 18.54 -12.33 5.60
C GLY A 75 17.83 -13.44 4.82
N LYS A 76 17.29 -14.42 5.56
CA LYS A 76 16.43 -15.45 4.95
C LYS A 76 15.20 -14.81 4.34
N GLY A 77 14.93 -15.08 3.06
CA GLY A 77 13.71 -14.64 2.36
C GLY A 77 13.87 -13.40 1.49
N ALA A 78 15.02 -12.72 1.52
CA ALA A 78 15.29 -11.63 0.58
C ALA A 78 15.73 -12.18 -0.78
N CYS A 79 15.08 -11.72 -1.86
CA CYS A 79 15.54 -11.92 -3.23
C CYS A 79 16.34 -10.69 -3.67
N ILE A 80 17.52 -10.89 -4.24
CA ILE A 80 18.33 -9.78 -4.76
C ILE A 80 18.34 -9.86 -6.28
N GLY A 81 18.03 -8.78 -6.95
CA GLY A 81 17.99 -8.74 -8.40
C GLY A 81 17.85 -7.33 -8.95
N CYS A 82 18.04 -7.16 -10.25
CA CYS A 82 17.82 -5.86 -10.87
C CYS A 82 16.33 -5.49 -10.86
N ARG A 83 16.03 -4.18 -10.86
CA ARG A 83 14.67 -3.64 -10.82
C ARG A 83 13.72 -4.32 -11.82
N LYS A 84 14.15 -4.46 -13.07
CA LYS A 84 13.32 -5.06 -14.13
C LYS A 84 12.92 -6.50 -13.81
N GLN A 85 13.87 -7.29 -13.28
CA GLN A 85 13.61 -8.69 -12.89
C GLN A 85 12.68 -8.75 -11.68
N ALA A 86 12.99 -8.01 -10.63
CA ALA A 86 12.18 -7.96 -9.40
C ALA A 86 10.72 -7.60 -9.70
N LEU A 87 10.48 -6.51 -10.45
CA LEU A 87 9.13 -6.09 -10.79
C LEU A 87 8.38 -7.12 -11.64
N LYS A 88 9.07 -7.78 -12.57
CA LYS A 88 8.47 -8.85 -13.38
C LYS A 88 8.05 -10.04 -12.51
N GLU A 89 8.93 -10.48 -11.61
CA GLU A 89 8.69 -11.63 -10.74
C GLU A 89 7.59 -11.33 -9.71
N ILE A 90 7.61 -10.15 -9.09
CA ILE A 90 6.53 -9.70 -8.19
C ILE A 90 5.20 -9.68 -8.94
N LYS A 91 5.15 -9.13 -10.17
CA LYS A 91 3.94 -9.11 -10.97
C LYS A 91 3.41 -10.51 -11.26
N GLN A 92 4.27 -11.42 -11.70
CA GLN A 92 3.90 -12.81 -11.95
C GLN A 92 3.35 -13.49 -10.68
N TRP A 93 3.99 -13.22 -9.54
CA TRP A 93 3.55 -13.72 -8.24
C TRP A 93 2.17 -13.15 -7.85
N LEU A 94 1.94 -11.84 -7.99
CA LEU A 94 0.64 -11.20 -7.76
C LEU A 94 -0.45 -11.78 -8.68
N ASP A 95 -0.11 -12.08 -9.94
CA ASP A 95 -1.02 -12.70 -10.90
C ASP A 95 -1.44 -14.11 -10.47
N THR A 96 -0.58 -14.90 -9.79
CA THR A 96 -0.96 -16.22 -9.25
C THR A 96 -2.08 -16.11 -8.20
N TYR A 97 -2.09 -14.99 -7.46
CA TYR A 97 -3.13 -14.67 -6.47
C TYR A 97 -4.31 -13.88 -7.06
N LYS A 98 -4.27 -13.55 -8.36
CA LYS A 98 -5.28 -12.72 -9.04
C LYS A 98 -5.48 -11.34 -8.39
N VAL A 99 -4.44 -10.78 -7.78
CA VAL A 99 -4.47 -9.47 -7.14
C VAL A 99 -4.74 -8.39 -8.20
N ARG A 100 -5.61 -7.43 -7.85
CA ARG A 100 -5.91 -6.24 -8.68
C ARG A 100 -5.83 -4.95 -7.88
N LYS A 101 -5.85 -5.03 -6.56
CA LYS A 101 -5.83 -3.90 -5.63
C LYS A 101 -4.53 -3.89 -4.85
N LEU A 102 -3.79 -2.77 -4.92
CA LEU A 102 -2.61 -2.50 -4.13
C LEU A 102 -2.92 -1.43 -3.09
N PHE A 103 -2.54 -1.70 -1.88
CA PHE A 103 -2.64 -0.80 -0.74
C PHE A 103 -1.25 -0.41 -0.28
N ALA A 104 -1.07 0.83 0.16
CA ALA A 104 0.15 1.31 0.79
C ALA A 104 -0.17 2.45 1.75
N TYR A 105 0.68 2.69 2.72
CA TYR A 105 0.55 3.85 3.60
C TYR A 105 1.20 5.07 2.96
N ASN A 106 0.42 6.14 2.71
CA ASN A 106 0.83 7.24 1.84
C ASN A 106 1.09 6.78 0.40
N ALA A 107 0.20 5.96 -0.13
CA ALA A 107 0.32 5.20 -1.37
C ALA A 107 0.73 6.02 -2.62
N SER A 108 0.61 7.35 -2.58
CA SER A 108 1.10 8.19 -3.68
C SER A 108 2.62 8.11 -3.81
N PHE A 109 3.34 7.86 -2.73
CA PHE A 109 4.79 7.68 -2.76
C PHE A 109 5.15 6.42 -3.53
N ASP A 110 4.64 5.26 -3.11
CA ASP A 110 4.93 3.97 -3.72
C ASP A 110 4.46 3.90 -5.17
N LYS A 111 3.24 4.39 -5.44
CA LYS A 111 2.70 4.45 -6.80
C LYS A 111 3.61 5.25 -7.74
N ASN A 112 4.17 6.38 -7.29
CA ASN A 112 5.07 7.19 -8.11
C ASN A 112 6.42 6.51 -8.34
N HIS A 113 6.88 5.70 -7.39
CA HIS A 113 8.12 4.94 -7.49
C HIS A 113 7.97 3.61 -8.24
N LEU A 114 6.73 3.16 -8.47
CA LEU A 114 6.39 1.93 -9.18
C LEU A 114 5.43 2.18 -10.37
N PRO A 115 5.79 3.05 -11.33
CA PRO A 115 4.93 3.36 -12.47
C PRO A 115 4.62 2.13 -13.34
N GLU A 116 5.44 1.08 -13.24
CA GLU A 116 5.22 -0.20 -13.92
C GLU A 116 3.96 -0.93 -13.42
N TYR A 117 3.45 -0.56 -12.23
CA TYR A 117 2.23 -1.10 -11.64
C TYR A 117 1.02 -0.18 -11.80
N SER A 118 1.02 0.69 -12.81
CA SER A 118 -0.10 1.61 -13.11
C SER A 118 -1.40 0.91 -13.50
N GLU A 119 -1.37 -0.37 -13.85
CA GLU A 119 -2.54 -1.18 -14.16
C GLU A 119 -3.33 -1.63 -12.94
N TYR A 120 -2.72 -1.59 -11.73
CA TYR A 120 -3.40 -1.90 -10.48
C TYR A 120 -4.20 -0.71 -9.96
N GLU A 121 -5.26 -1.01 -9.23
CA GLU A 121 -5.98 0.00 -8.43
C GLU A 121 -5.21 0.26 -7.14
N TRP A 122 -4.82 1.52 -6.89
CA TRP A 122 -4.05 1.91 -5.71
C TRP A 122 -4.91 2.59 -4.67
N TYR A 123 -4.73 2.21 -3.40
CA TYR A 123 -5.47 2.68 -2.24
C TYR A 123 -4.54 3.16 -1.13
N ASP A 124 -4.85 4.33 -0.54
CA ASP A 124 -4.05 4.92 0.53
C ASP A 124 -4.61 4.56 1.91
N ILE A 125 -3.90 3.67 2.63
CA ILE A 125 -4.27 3.24 4.00
C ILE A 125 -4.32 4.43 4.96
N MET A 126 -3.41 5.42 4.81
CA MET A 126 -3.37 6.61 5.65
C MET A 126 -4.70 7.36 5.62
N ARG A 127 -5.47 7.25 4.53
CA ARG A 127 -6.75 7.94 4.37
C ARG A 127 -7.80 7.54 5.42
N LEU A 128 -7.75 6.31 5.91
CA LEU A 128 -8.61 5.85 7.00
C LEU A 128 -7.86 5.92 8.34
N ALA A 129 -6.59 5.60 8.35
CA ALA A 129 -5.79 5.46 9.57
C ALA A 129 -5.53 6.80 10.29
N ALA A 130 -5.22 7.85 9.52
CA ALA A 130 -4.81 9.15 10.07
C ALA A 130 -5.94 10.20 10.09
N TYR A 131 -7.18 9.82 9.78
CA TYR A 131 -8.30 10.76 9.76
C TYR A 131 -9.31 10.45 10.86
N ARG A 132 -9.66 11.48 11.66
CA ARG A 132 -10.53 11.38 12.85
C ARG A 132 -11.90 10.76 12.56
N GLN A 133 -12.47 11.01 11.39
CA GLN A 133 -13.79 10.48 11.01
C GLN A 133 -13.78 8.97 10.77
N TYR A 134 -12.61 8.37 10.57
CA TYR A 134 -12.46 6.94 10.31
C TYR A 134 -11.72 6.22 11.43
N ASN A 135 -10.74 6.86 12.07
CA ASN A 135 -9.99 6.26 13.19
C ASN A 135 -10.51 6.79 14.53
N LYS A 136 -11.38 6.00 15.18
CA LYS A 136 -11.97 6.31 16.50
C LYS A 136 -10.96 6.37 17.65
N PHE A 137 -9.75 5.85 17.45
CA PHE A 137 -8.69 5.89 18.45
C PHE A 137 -7.96 7.24 18.46
N ILE A 138 -8.18 8.11 17.46
CA ILE A 138 -7.62 9.46 17.47
C ILE A 138 -8.30 10.26 18.60
N PRO A 139 -7.53 10.73 19.61
CA PRO A 139 -8.10 11.48 20.72
C PRO A 139 -8.85 12.75 20.27
N GLY A 140 -9.91 13.10 20.96
CA GLY A 140 -10.67 14.34 20.70
C GLY A 140 -9.82 15.60 20.78
N SER A 141 -8.77 15.60 21.62
CA SER A 141 -7.80 16.67 21.78
C SER A 141 -6.70 16.72 20.72
N ALA A 142 -6.60 15.71 19.85
CA ALA A 142 -5.56 15.67 18.82
C ALA A 142 -5.72 16.84 17.83
N ASP A 143 -4.60 17.46 17.45
CA ASP A 143 -4.59 18.55 16.49
C ASP A 143 -4.74 18.01 15.05
N CYS A 144 -5.83 18.36 14.42
CA CYS A 144 -6.17 17.93 13.07
C CYS A 144 -6.36 19.12 12.12
N TYR A 145 -6.14 18.87 10.83
CA TYR A 145 -6.59 19.78 9.78
C TYR A 145 -8.13 19.81 9.68
N LYS A 146 -8.68 20.79 8.98
CA LYS A 146 -10.14 20.86 8.70
C LYS A 146 -10.69 19.60 8.01
N THR A 147 -9.83 18.88 7.30
CA THR A 147 -10.15 17.61 6.64
C THR A 147 -10.28 16.43 7.62
N GLY A 148 -9.96 16.62 8.89
CA GLY A 148 -9.91 15.56 9.90
C GLY A 148 -8.57 14.83 9.99
N ARG A 149 -7.62 15.06 9.07
CA ARG A 149 -6.30 14.44 9.11
C ARG A 149 -5.48 14.96 10.29
N LEU A 150 -4.79 14.07 11.00
CA LEU A 150 -3.80 14.43 12.01
C LEU A 150 -2.74 15.37 11.41
N LYS A 151 -2.35 16.41 12.14
CA LYS A 151 -1.23 17.29 11.77
C LYS A 151 0.12 16.69 12.12
N ARG A 152 0.18 15.85 13.16
CA ARG A 152 1.40 15.18 13.65
C ARG A 152 1.05 13.75 14.05
N GLY A 153 2.06 12.86 14.10
CA GLY A 153 1.87 11.48 14.53
C GLY A 153 0.94 10.68 13.61
N TYR A 154 1.01 10.93 12.31
CA TYR A 154 0.21 10.24 11.30
C TYR A 154 0.99 9.15 10.55
N GLY A 155 2.28 8.94 10.85
CA GLY A 155 3.08 7.84 10.29
C GLY A 155 2.72 6.49 10.91
N VAL A 156 3.12 5.41 10.24
CA VAL A 156 2.81 4.01 10.60
C VAL A 156 3.10 3.72 12.06
N GLU A 157 4.31 4.04 12.54
CA GLU A 157 4.71 3.82 13.94
C GLU A 157 3.73 4.43 14.95
N HIS A 158 3.37 5.69 14.75
CA HIS A 158 2.47 6.39 15.68
C HIS A 158 1.05 5.84 15.63
N ILE A 159 0.57 5.49 14.45
CA ILE A 159 -0.76 4.90 14.26
C ILE A 159 -0.81 3.52 14.89
N LEU A 160 0.20 2.67 14.70
CA LEU A 160 0.26 1.36 15.33
C LEU A 160 0.34 1.45 16.85
N ARG A 161 1.16 2.37 17.39
CA ARG A 161 1.17 2.63 18.85
C ARG A 161 -0.22 2.97 19.37
N MET A 162 -0.93 3.83 18.66
CA MET A 162 -2.29 4.25 19.01
C MET A 162 -3.27 3.09 18.95
N LEU A 163 -3.26 2.31 17.88
CA LEU A 163 -4.19 1.21 17.65
C LEU A 163 -3.96 0.02 18.56
N ARG A 164 -2.68 -0.30 18.85
CA ARG A 164 -2.28 -1.39 19.76
C ARG A 164 -2.35 -1.00 21.23
N GLY A 165 -2.32 0.29 21.55
CA GLY A 165 -2.08 0.77 22.90
C GLY A 165 -0.66 0.48 23.40
N ASP A 166 0.28 0.27 22.49
CA ASP A 166 1.68 -0.07 22.77
C ASP A 166 2.61 1.09 22.41
N GLY A 167 2.94 1.89 23.42
CA GLY A 167 3.84 3.03 23.25
C GLY A 167 5.31 2.66 22.98
N GLN A 168 5.68 1.38 23.09
CA GLN A 168 7.06 0.91 22.88
C GLN A 168 7.32 0.43 21.45
N TYR A 169 6.26 0.20 20.67
CA TYR A 169 6.41 -0.25 19.28
C TYR A 169 7.34 0.69 18.51
N ARG A 170 8.19 0.12 17.65
CA ARG A 170 9.08 0.83 16.73
C ARG A 170 8.95 0.20 15.34
N GLU A 171 8.79 1.03 14.35
CA GLU A 171 8.84 0.66 12.93
C GLU A 171 10.24 0.19 12.56
N THR A 172 10.34 -0.85 11.75
CA THR A 172 11.64 -1.47 11.42
C THR A 172 12.29 -0.79 10.22
N HIS A 173 11.52 -0.12 9.37
CA HIS A 173 11.97 0.44 8.09
C HIS A 173 12.59 -0.62 7.17
N ASN A 174 11.89 -1.75 7.07
CA ASN A 174 12.17 -2.80 6.12
C ASN A 174 10.91 -3.09 5.33
N ALA A 175 10.94 -2.91 4.01
CA ALA A 175 9.76 -2.85 3.17
C ALA A 175 8.76 -4.01 3.38
N VAL A 176 9.22 -5.26 3.58
CA VAL A 176 8.25 -6.35 3.81
C VAL A 176 7.66 -6.32 5.22
N THR A 177 8.43 -5.91 6.22
CA THR A 177 7.92 -5.75 7.59
C THR A 177 6.95 -4.58 7.65
N ASP A 178 7.26 -3.50 6.96
CA ASP A 178 6.42 -2.30 6.94
C ASP A 178 5.11 -2.57 6.19
N ALA A 179 5.13 -3.32 5.09
CA ALA A 179 3.91 -3.81 4.44
C ALA A 179 3.07 -4.71 5.37
N GLU A 180 3.69 -5.53 6.26
CA GLU A 180 2.97 -6.29 7.28
C GLU A 180 2.35 -5.39 8.36
N ASP A 181 3.05 -4.37 8.79
CA ASP A 181 2.58 -3.37 9.75
C ASP A 181 1.41 -2.55 9.18
N GLU A 182 1.48 -2.17 7.93
CA GLU A 182 0.38 -1.51 7.21
C GLU A 182 -0.85 -2.40 7.09
N LEU A 183 -0.67 -3.68 6.77
CA LEU A 183 -1.75 -4.67 6.80
C LEU A 183 -2.36 -4.78 8.20
N GLN A 184 -1.53 -4.75 9.24
CA GLN A 184 -2.02 -4.79 10.61
C GLN A 184 -2.83 -3.53 10.97
N ILE A 185 -2.45 -2.35 10.47
CA ILE A 185 -3.28 -1.14 10.61
C ILE A 185 -4.68 -1.41 10.04
N MET A 186 -4.78 -1.99 8.82
CA MET A 186 -6.07 -2.31 8.22
C MET A 186 -6.88 -3.30 9.06
N GLN A 187 -6.22 -4.30 9.65
CA GLN A 187 -6.86 -5.28 10.55
C GLN A 187 -7.41 -4.60 11.81
N LEU A 188 -6.62 -3.75 12.46
CA LEU A 188 -6.98 -3.09 13.72
C LEU A 188 -8.07 -2.02 13.52
N LEU A 189 -8.10 -1.34 12.38
CA LEU A 189 -9.18 -0.41 12.04
C LEU A 189 -10.50 -1.14 11.81
N GLY A 190 -10.47 -2.39 11.34
CA GLY A 190 -11.65 -3.24 11.20
C GLY A 190 -12.53 -2.96 9.97
N TYR A 191 -12.17 -2.01 9.12
CA TYR A 191 -12.94 -1.69 7.92
C TYR A 191 -12.86 -2.81 6.87
N GLY A 192 -13.97 -3.07 6.15
CA GLY A 192 -13.95 -3.91 4.97
C GLY A 192 -13.20 -3.24 3.82
N ILE A 193 -12.75 -4.03 2.85
CA ILE A 193 -11.96 -3.48 1.74
C ILE A 193 -12.75 -2.48 0.89
N SER A 194 -14.06 -2.66 0.74
CA SER A 194 -14.93 -1.72 0.01
C SER A 194 -15.00 -0.32 0.66
N GLU A 195 -14.76 -0.22 1.96
CA GLU A 195 -14.75 1.07 2.65
C GLU A 195 -13.51 1.91 2.31
N TYR A 196 -12.48 1.27 1.73
CA TYR A 196 -11.31 1.97 1.19
C TYR A 196 -11.55 2.60 -0.20
N ASP A 197 -12.71 2.45 -0.82
CA ASP A 197 -13.01 3.10 -2.11
C ASP A 197 -12.89 4.63 -2.06
N ILE A 198 -13.07 5.23 -0.88
CA ILE A 198 -12.81 6.66 -0.64
C ILE A 198 -11.31 7.03 -0.65
N ALA A 199 -10.45 6.04 -0.58
CA ALA A 199 -9.00 6.17 -0.49
C ALA A 199 -8.28 5.82 -1.81
N VAL A 200 -9.03 5.57 -2.88
CA VAL A 200 -8.47 5.25 -4.20
C VAL A 200 -7.64 6.44 -4.72
N ILE A 201 -6.44 6.12 -5.20
CA ILE A 201 -5.55 7.09 -5.84
C ILE A 201 -5.98 7.22 -7.31
N GLN A 202 -6.66 8.32 -7.64
CA GLN A 202 -7.04 8.62 -9.01
C GLN A 202 -5.83 9.16 -9.80
N ASP A 203 -5.59 8.60 -10.97
CA ASP A 203 -4.64 9.21 -11.90
C ASP A 203 -5.14 10.60 -12.27
N LYS A 204 -4.26 11.59 -12.18
CA LYS A 204 -4.61 12.93 -12.68
C LYS A 204 -4.95 12.78 -14.16
N LYS A 205 -6.24 12.82 -14.52
CA LYS A 205 -6.65 12.90 -15.91
C LYS A 205 -5.83 14.00 -16.54
N MET A 206 -5.00 13.66 -17.54
CA MET A 206 -4.39 14.68 -18.40
C MET A 206 -5.51 15.60 -18.83
N LYS A 207 -5.47 16.87 -18.39
CA LYS A 207 -6.39 17.90 -18.90
C LYS A 207 -6.13 17.95 -20.40
N CYS A 208 -7.04 17.33 -21.15
CA CYS A 208 -7.03 17.42 -22.60
C CYS A 208 -7.09 18.92 -22.93
N CYS A 209 -5.97 19.48 -23.38
CA CYS A 209 -5.87 20.84 -23.87
C CYS A 209 -6.61 20.92 -25.22
N CYS A 210 -7.94 20.79 -25.18
CA CYS A 210 -8.78 21.22 -26.30
C CYS A 210 -8.69 22.74 -26.37
N LYS A 211 -7.71 23.25 -27.14
CA LYS A 211 -7.70 24.63 -27.61
C LYS A 211 -9.05 24.87 -28.30
N ARG A 212 -9.86 25.77 -27.74
CA ARG A 212 -11.02 26.28 -28.44
C ARG A 212 -10.56 26.88 -29.77
N PRO A 213 -11.21 26.56 -30.91
CA PRO A 213 -10.89 27.27 -32.13
C PRO A 213 -11.20 28.74 -31.95
N SER A 214 -10.24 29.60 -32.26
CA SER A 214 -10.39 31.04 -32.37
C SER A 214 -11.48 31.33 -33.39
N ARG A 215 -12.56 32.01 -32.95
CA ARG A 215 -13.53 32.60 -33.86
C ARG A 215 -12.83 33.73 -34.63
N LEU A 216 -12.75 33.57 -35.93
CA LEU A 216 -12.58 34.66 -36.88
C LEU A 216 -13.92 35.42 -37.00
#